data_904af5d8589e6946717742db8901c744
#
_entry.id   904af5d8589e6946717742db8901c744
#
_cell.length_a   1.000
_cell.length_b   1.000
_cell.length_c   1.000
_cell.angle_alpha   90.00
_cell.angle_beta   90.00
_cell.angle_gamma   90.00
#
_symmetry.space_group_name_H-M   'P 1'
#
loop_
_entity.id
_entity.type
_entity.pdbx_description
1 polymer ?
#
loop_
_entity_poly.entity_id
_entity_poly.type
_entity_poly.pdbx_seq_one_letter_code
_entity_poly.pdbx_strand_id
1 'polypeptide(L)'
;MAERVLLDNLDDSKFNEAVDTAVRYIKSGEVIIAAAEHGYVYLADAFDKDAVKAIHILRGDRTNVVAQVFIGDIKVLSGITARLTQEHDNLLKAFWPGLLSVTMKSQLALSWDLGDERRLGKVNVRLPNRKFLNAILLKTGPLAVASVALTGESAILDLKKLSIYESDIGVIFDEGQLESGQLSTWIDLSENEITVIRVGDISLEQLRSIVPTISTPNL
;
A
#
# COMPACT_ATOMS: atom_id res chain seq x y z
N MET A 1 4.52 -23.86 -7.79
CA MET A 1 3.25 -23.20 -7.37
C MET A 1 3.52 -22.51 -6.06
N ALA A 2 3.04 -21.29 -5.88
CA ALA A 2 3.12 -20.60 -4.60
C ALA A 2 2.39 -21.39 -3.49
N GLU A 3 2.88 -21.27 -2.26
CA GLU A 3 2.11 -21.73 -1.10
C GLU A 3 0.81 -20.90 -1.01
N ARG A 4 -0.34 -21.56 -0.75
CA ARG A 4 -1.62 -20.87 -0.57
C ARG A 4 -2.17 -21.14 0.82
N VAL A 5 -2.40 -20.06 1.57
CA VAL A 5 -2.95 -20.09 2.93
C VAL A 5 -4.36 -19.50 2.89
N LEU A 6 -5.36 -20.29 3.27
CA LEU A 6 -6.75 -19.81 3.40
C LEU A 6 -6.92 -19.11 4.74
N LEU A 7 -7.47 -17.90 4.73
CA LEU A 7 -7.67 -17.09 5.94
C LEU A 7 -9.11 -17.14 6.48
N ASP A 8 -9.94 -18.05 5.95
CA ASP A 8 -11.32 -18.17 6.40
C ASP A 8 -11.40 -18.90 7.76
N ASN A 9 -12.17 -18.33 8.69
CA ASN A 9 -12.50 -18.89 10.01
C ASN A 9 -11.28 -19.35 10.86
N LEU A 10 -10.17 -18.62 10.79
CA LEU A 10 -9.00 -18.91 11.59
C LEU A 10 -9.22 -18.57 13.07
N ASP A 11 -8.80 -19.47 13.97
CA ASP A 11 -8.58 -19.11 15.36
C ASP A 11 -7.33 -18.21 15.53
N ASP A 12 -7.16 -17.62 16.71
CA ASP A 12 -6.05 -16.68 16.97
C ASP A 12 -4.67 -17.34 16.78
N SER A 13 -4.52 -18.63 17.05
CA SER A 13 -3.25 -19.34 16.87
C SER A 13 -2.90 -19.46 15.40
N LYS A 14 -3.82 -19.93 14.57
CA LYS A 14 -3.65 -20.07 13.12
C LYS A 14 -3.52 -18.71 12.42
N PHE A 15 -4.24 -17.69 12.90
CA PHE A 15 -4.09 -16.34 12.41
C PHE A 15 -2.66 -15.82 12.64
N ASN A 16 -2.12 -16.00 13.84
CA ASN A 16 -0.74 -15.60 14.14
C ASN A 16 0.29 -16.40 13.35
N GLU A 17 0.08 -17.70 13.14
CA GLU A 17 0.94 -18.53 12.28
C GLU A 17 0.94 -18.06 10.83
N ALA A 18 -0.22 -17.70 10.28
CA ALA A 18 -0.33 -17.09 8.95
C ALA A 18 0.43 -15.74 8.86
N VAL A 19 0.30 -14.89 9.89
CA VAL A 19 1.07 -13.63 9.96
C VAL A 19 2.57 -13.90 10.01
N ASP A 20 3.03 -14.85 10.82
CA ASP A 20 4.46 -15.20 10.93
C ASP A 20 4.99 -15.80 9.63
N THR A 21 4.17 -16.58 8.93
CA THR A 21 4.48 -17.07 7.58
C THR A 21 4.68 -15.91 6.60
N ALA A 22 3.77 -14.92 6.56
CA ALA A 22 3.91 -13.74 5.72
C ALA A 22 5.20 -12.97 6.02
N VAL A 23 5.49 -12.75 7.31
CA VAL A 23 6.71 -12.06 7.76
C VAL A 23 7.97 -12.80 7.31
N ARG A 24 7.99 -14.14 7.38
CA ARG A 24 9.12 -14.96 6.94
C ARG A 24 9.38 -14.79 5.45
N TYR A 25 8.35 -14.89 4.59
CA TYR A 25 8.48 -14.74 3.15
C TYR A 25 8.95 -13.31 2.78
N ILE A 26 8.38 -12.26 3.38
CA ILE A 26 8.79 -10.88 3.15
C ILE A 26 10.27 -10.67 3.54
N LYS A 27 10.69 -11.18 4.71
CA LYS A 27 12.09 -11.07 5.16
C LYS A 27 13.08 -11.88 4.34
N SER A 28 12.64 -12.89 3.58
CA SER A 28 13.48 -13.60 2.61
C SER A 28 13.54 -12.92 1.25
N GLY A 29 12.95 -11.72 1.09
CA GLY A 29 12.98 -10.94 -0.15
C GLY A 29 11.92 -11.37 -1.17
N GLU A 30 10.91 -12.11 -0.74
CA GLU A 30 9.88 -12.61 -1.65
C GLU A 30 8.66 -11.69 -1.69
N VAL A 31 7.97 -11.68 -2.84
CA VAL A 31 6.67 -11.03 -2.99
C VAL A 31 5.59 -11.95 -2.49
N ILE A 32 4.66 -11.42 -1.71
CA ILE A 32 3.46 -12.12 -1.26
C ILE A 32 2.19 -11.47 -1.81
N ILE A 33 1.08 -12.21 -1.78
CA ILE A 33 -0.25 -11.68 -2.09
C ILE A 33 -1.11 -11.73 -0.83
N ALA A 34 -1.79 -10.62 -0.53
CA ALA A 34 -2.80 -10.54 0.53
C ALA A 34 -3.93 -9.59 0.14
N ALA A 35 -5.06 -9.65 0.87
CA ALA A 35 -6.19 -8.76 0.64
C ALA A 35 -5.94 -7.38 1.26
N ALA A 36 -6.20 -6.33 0.48
CA ALA A 36 -6.50 -5.00 0.98
C ALA A 36 -8.03 -4.81 1.04
N GLU A 37 -8.52 -3.58 1.20
CA GLU A 37 -9.96 -3.35 1.41
C GLU A 37 -10.82 -3.79 0.21
N HIS A 38 -10.40 -3.44 -1.00
CA HIS A 38 -11.17 -3.66 -2.23
C HIS A 38 -10.29 -4.24 -3.35
N GLY A 39 -9.52 -5.26 -3.03
CA GLY A 39 -8.68 -5.95 -4.00
C GLY A 39 -7.48 -6.63 -3.36
N TYR A 40 -6.98 -7.65 -4.02
CA TYR A 40 -5.71 -8.28 -3.66
C TYR A 40 -4.53 -7.42 -4.11
N VAL A 41 -3.48 -7.43 -3.30
CA VAL A 41 -2.26 -6.64 -3.53
C VAL A 41 -1.01 -7.51 -3.43
N TYR A 42 -0.01 -7.18 -4.24
CA TYR A 42 1.36 -7.61 -4.05
C TYR A 42 1.98 -6.80 -2.92
N LEU A 43 2.78 -7.46 -2.09
CA LEU A 43 3.50 -6.87 -0.97
C LEU A 43 4.93 -7.37 -0.97
N ALA A 44 5.88 -6.47 -0.74
CA ALA A 44 7.29 -6.78 -0.56
C ALA A 44 7.92 -5.79 0.42
N ASP A 45 9.09 -6.13 0.97
CA ASP A 45 9.84 -5.19 1.81
C ASP A 45 10.19 -3.93 1.00
N ALA A 46 9.78 -2.76 1.49
CA ALA A 46 10.04 -1.48 0.81
C ALA A 46 11.54 -1.12 0.75
N PHE A 47 12.37 -1.75 1.57
CA PHE A 47 13.81 -1.55 1.59
C PHE A 47 14.60 -2.57 0.74
N ASP A 48 13.91 -3.59 0.23
CA ASP A 48 14.50 -4.55 -0.72
C ASP A 48 14.15 -4.13 -2.16
N LYS A 49 15.14 -3.50 -2.82
CA LYS A 49 14.96 -3.00 -4.21
C LYS A 49 14.65 -4.11 -5.22
N ASP A 50 15.15 -5.33 -4.99
CA ASP A 50 14.94 -6.44 -5.92
C ASP A 50 13.53 -7.01 -5.76
N ALA A 51 13.01 -7.08 -4.53
CA ALA A 51 11.63 -7.42 -4.25
C ALA A 51 10.64 -6.35 -4.76
N VAL A 52 10.96 -5.06 -4.61
CA VAL A 52 10.17 -3.96 -5.21
C VAL A 52 10.16 -4.07 -6.74
N LYS A 53 11.29 -4.35 -7.36
CA LYS A 53 11.39 -4.56 -8.81
C LYS A 53 10.55 -5.75 -9.27
N ALA A 54 10.49 -6.83 -8.49
CA ALA A 54 9.63 -7.97 -8.79
C ALA A 54 8.15 -7.58 -8.85
N ILE A 55 7.67 -6.72 -7.93
CA ILE A 55 6.30 -6.17 -7.99
C ILE A 55 6.05 -5.45 -9.33
N HIS A 56 6.96 -4.58 -9.78
CA HIS A 56 6.82 -3.86 -11.04
C HIS A 56 6.80 -4.80 -12.26
N ILE A 57 7.61 -5.85 -12.24
CA ILE A 57 7.63 -6.89 -13.29
C ILE A 57 6.28 -7.63 -13.33
N LEU A 58 5.78 -8.08 -12.18
CA LEU A 58 4.48 -8.78 -12.06
C LEU A 58 3.30 -7.93 -12.57
N ARG A 59 3.39 -6.61 -12.45
CA ARG A 59 2.37 -5.69 -12.94
C ARG A 59 2.52 -5.30 -14.41
N GLY A 60 3.68 -5.55 -15.02
CA GLY A 60 4.03 -4.98 -16.32
C GLY A 60 4.13 -3.46 -16.29
N ASP A 61 4.59 -2.88 -15.18
CA ASP A 61 4.75 -1.44 -15.05
C ASP A 61 5.83 -0.91 -16.02
N ARG A 62 5.61 0.33 -16.50
CA ARG A 62 6.65 1.05 -17.24
C ARG A 62 7.77 1.48 -16.30
N THR A 63 8.92 1.84 -16.87
CA THR A 63 10.02 2.43 -16.11
C THR A 63 9.58 3.72 -15.38
N ASN A 64 10.15 3.97 -14.20
CA ASN A 64 9.87 5.13 -13.35
C ASN A 64 8.46 5.18 -12.72
N VAL A 65 7.78 4.05 -12.61
CA VAL A 65 6.60 3.93 -11.75
C VAL A 65 7.07 3.68 -10.32
N VAL A 66 6.57 4.46 -9.37
CA VAL A 66 6.91 4.36 -7.95
C VAL A 66 5.87 3.50 -7.24
N ALA A 67 6.31 2.48 -6.53
CA ALA A 67 5.42 1.68 -5.70
C ALA A 67 4.85 2.53 -4.55
N GLN A 68 3.57 2.32 -4.24
CA GLN A 68 2.98 2.85 -3.01
C GLN A 68 3.58 2.10 -1.81
N VAL A 69 3.58 2.74 -0.65
CA VAL A 69 4.03 2.15 0.61
C VAL A 69 2.87 2.03 1.59
N PHE A 70 2.65 0.83 2.13
CA PHE A 70 1.77 0.63 3.27
C PHE A 70 2.57 0.65 4.58
N ILE A 71 1.97 1.24 5.61
CA ILE A 71 2.51 1.30 6.97
C ILE A 71 1.49 0.76 7.97
N GLY A 72 1.95 0.17 9.07
CA GLY A 72 1.08 -0.37 10.13
C GLY A 72 0.83 0.58 11.29
N ASP A 73 1.62 1.65 11.42
CA ASP A 73 1.48 2.67 12.47
C ASP A 73 1.88 4.04 11.91
N ILE A 74 1.10 5.08 12.22
CA ILE A 74 1.37 6.46 11.82
C ILE A 74 2.74 6.97 12.34
N LYS A 75 3.24 6.44 13.44
CA LYS A 75 4.54 6.79 14.01
C LYS A 75 5.71 6.51 13.06
N VAL A 76 5.53 5.57 12.13
CA VAL A 76 6.54 5.23 11.12
C VAL A 76 6.83 6.42 10.19
N LEU A 77 5.87 7.33 10.00
CA LEU A 77 6.02 8.50 9.13
C LEU A 77 7.24 9.36 9.48
N SER A 78 7.54 9.53 10.76
CA SER A 78 8.70 10.34 11.18
C SER A 78 10.04 9.81 10.67
N GLY A 79 10.12 8.51 10.35
CA GLY A 79 11.31 7.87 9.78
C GLY A 79 11.35 7.87 8.25
N ILE A 80 10.20 7.98 7.58
CA ILE A 80 10.12 7.81 6.12
C ILE A 80 9.75 9.08 5.36
N THR A 81 9.21 10.10 6.03
CA THR A 81 8.82 11.36 5.39
C THR A 81 9.49 12.57 6.03
N ALA A 82 9.57 13.67 5.29
CA ALA A 82 9.92 14.97 5.85
C ALA A 82 8.85 15.41 6.88
N ARG A 83 9.18 16.45 7.65
CA ARG A 83 8.30 16.97 8.72
C ARG A 83 6.93 17.36 8.17
N LEU A 84 5.88 16.86 8.80
CA LEU A 84 4.49 17.17 8.51
C LEU A 84 4.04 18.44 9.26
N THR A 85 3.05 19.14 8.70
CA THR A 85 2.37 20.26 9.36
C THR A 85 1.22 19.74 10.24
N GLN A 86 0.65 20.62 11.08
CA GLN A 86 -0.53 20.27 11.88
C GLN A 86 -1.75 19.94 10.99
N GLU A 87 -1.91 20.60 9.83
CA GLU A 87 -2.99 20.29 8.89
C GLU A 87 -2.83 18.90 8.29
N HIS A 88 -1.60 18.51 7.93
CA HIS A 88 -1.29 17.15 7.49
C HIS A 88 -1.68 16.12 8.55
N ASP A 89 -1.26 16.34 9.80
CA ASP A 89 -1.60 15.44 10.93
C ASP A 89 -3.12 15.33 11.13
N ASN A 90 -3.86 16.43 10.99
CA ASN A 90 -5.32 16.43 11.13
C ASN A 90 -5.99 15.56 10.05
N LEU A 91 -5.56 15.68 8.79
CA LEU A 91 -6.05 14.83 7.70
C LEU A 91 -5.75 13.34 7.94
N LEU A 92 -4.51 13.03 8.32
CA LEU A 92 -4.13 11.66 8.58
C LEU A 92 -4.94 11.04 9.73
N LYS A 93 -5.11 11.76 10.83
CA LYS A 93 -5.91 11.30 11.98
C LYS A 93 -7.39 11.13 11.67
N ALA A 94 -7.93 11.94 10.75
CA ALA A 94 -9.34 11.84 10.37
C ALA A 94 -9.63 10.62 9.48
N PHE A 95 -8.67 10.21 8.63
CA PHE A 95 -8.93 9.24 7.56
C PHE A 95 -8.04 7.98 7.60
N TRP A 96 -7.11 7.88 8.54
CA TRP A 96 -6.29 6.69 8.75
C TRP A 96 -6.63 5.98 10.09
N PRO A 97 -6.69 4.65 10.09
CA PRO A 97 -6.52 3.73 8.96
C PRO A 97 -7.70 3.79 7.99
N GLY A 98 -7.42 3.67 6.68
CA GLY A 98 -8.49 3.72 5.66
C GLY A 98 -8.04 4.04 4.25
N LEU A 99 -8.99 4.53 3.45
CA LEU A 99 -8.84 4.73 2.00
C LEU A 99 -8.30 6.13 1.63
N LEU A 100 -7.36 6.67 2.41
CA LEU A 100 -6.60 7.86 2.07
C LEU A 100 -5.17 7.49 1.68
N SER A 101 -4.78 7.71 0.43
CA SER A 101 -3.41 7.62 -0.08
C SER A 101 -2.79 9.01 -0.11
N VAL A 102 -1.57 9.15 0.38
CA VAL A 102 -0.96 10.47 0.57
C VAL A 102 0.47 10.48 0.03
N THR A 103 0.72 11.37 -0.94
CA THR A 103 2.08 11.65 -1.41
C THR A 103 2.74 12.68 -0.49
N MET A 104 3.95 12.38 -0.03
CA MET A 104 4.74 13.21 0.87
C MET A 104 6.20 13.28 0.38
N LYS A 105 6.93 14.32 0.81
CA LYS A 105 8.40 14.34 0.61
C LYS A 105 9.02 13.20 1.40
N SER A 106 9.83 12.39 0.74
CA SER A 106 10.58 11.30 1.36
C SER A 106 11.70 11.86 2.24
N GLN A 107 12.06 11.14 3.29
CA GLN A 107 13.23 11.46 4.09
C GLN A 107 14.50 11.24 3.26
N LEU A 108 15.38 12.27 3.18
CA LEU A 108 16.56 12.23 2.32
C LEU A 108 17.56 11.11 2.69
N ALA A 109 17.58 10.70 3.95
CA ALA A 109 18.47 9.65 4.45
C ALA A 109 18.01 8.22 4.09
N LEU A 110 16.78 8.04 3.56
CA LEU A 110 16.29 6.73 3.19
C LEU A 110 17.05 6.17 1.98
N SER A 111 17.42 4.90 2.09
CA SER A 111 18.15 4.18 1.05
C SER A 111 17.26 3.34 0.13
N TRP A 112 15.93 3.39 0.29
CA TRP A 112 15.02 2.61 -0.52
C TRP A 112 14.93 3.10 -1.98
N ASP A 113 14.61 2.18 -2.88
CA ASP A 113 14.31 2.46 -4.28
C ASP A 113 12.94 1.83 -4.59
N LEU A 114 11.94 2.66 -4.76
CA LEU A 114 10.56 2.22 -5.01
C LEU A 114 10.22 2.11 -6.51
N GLY A 115 11.23 2.13 -7.39
CA GLY A 115 11.08 2.02 -8.85
C GLY A 115 11.45 3.29 -9.63
N ASP A 116 11.84 4.37 -8.94
CA ASP A 116 12.21 5.66 -9.54
C ASP A 116 13.72 5.92 -9.51
N GLU A 117 14.53 4.94 -9.15
CA GLU A 117 15.97 5.11 -8.93
C GLU A 117 16.29 6.27 -7.96
N ARG A 118 15.39 6.50 -6.99
CA ARG A 118 15.50 7.55 -5.96
C ARG A 118 15.47 8.99 -6.52
N ARG A 119 14.84 9.21 -7.67
CA ARG A 119 14.87 10.51 -8.37
C ARG A 119 13.78 11.47 -7.90
N LEU A 120 12.60 10.97 -7.56
CA LEU A 120 11.44 11.82 -7.28
C LEU A 120 11.45 12.45 -5.90
N GLY A 121 12.13 11.85 -4.92
CA GLY A 121 12.19 12.36 -3.56
C GLY A 121 10.82 12.43 -2.86
N LYS A 122 9.84 11.71 -3.39
CA LYS A 122 8.46 11.64 -2.89
C LYS A 122 8.09 10.18 -2.66
N VAL A 123 7.18 9.94 -1.72
CA VAL A 123 6.62 8.62 -1.44
C VAL A 123 5.11 8.74 -1.29
N ASN A 124 4.37 7.81 -1.87
CA ASN A 124 2.94 7.66 -1.65
C ASN A 124 2.73 6.64 -0.53
N VAL A 125 2.12 7.08 0.58
CA VAL A 125 1.94 6.26 1.78
C VAL A 125 0.46 6.09 2.07
N ARG A 126 0.10 4.93 2.62
CA ARG A 126 -1.22 4.64 3.16
C ARG A 126 -1.13 3.77 4.40
N LEU A 127 -2.03 3.99 5.36
CA LEU A 127 -2.26 3.10 6.48
C LEU A 127 -3.60 2.38 6.22
N PRO A 128 -3.57 1.11 5.77
CA PRO A 128 -4.78 0.39 5.38
C PRO A 128 -5.62 -0.01 6.59
N ASN A 129 -6.90 -0.28 6.38
CA ASN A 129 -7.82 -0.79 7.40
C ASN A 129 -8.18 -2.25 7.12
N ARG A 130 -7.22 -3.16 7.29
CA ARG A 130 -7.42 -4.61 7.09
C ARG A 130 -6.65 -5.40 8.16
N LYS A 131 -7.36 -6.21 8.96
CA LYS A 131 -6.81 -6.87 10.16
C LYS A 131 -5.53 -7.67 9.87
N PHE A 132 -5.57 -8.55 8.88
CA PHE A 132 -4.43 -9.41 8.54
C PHE A 132 -3.25 -8.59 8.02
N LEU A 133 -3.50 -7.68 7.10
CA LEU A 133 -2.48 -6.81 6.52
C LEU A 133 -1.82 -5.92 7.58
N ASN A 134 -2.61 -5.34 8.50
CA ASN A 134 -2.07 -4.53 9.59
C ASN A 134 -1.21 -5.35 10.55
N ALA A 135 -1.58 -6.60 10.84
CA ALA A 135 -0.77 -7.48 11.68
C ALA A 135 0.61 -7.78 11.05
N ILE A 136 0.66 -7.96 9.72
CA ILE A 136 1.92 -8.10 8.98
C ILE A 136 2.74 -6.82 9.09
N LEU A 137 2.16 -5.67 8.74
CA LEU A 137 2.84 -4.36 8.72
C LEU A 137 3.42 -3.96 10.07
N LEU A 138 2.77 -4.32 11.18
CA LEU A 138 3.30 -4.08 12.52
C LEU A 138 4.55 -4.91 12.84
N LYS A 139 4.76 -6.06 12.16
CA LYS A 139 5.93 -6.92 12.36
C LYS A 139 7.04 -6.68 11.33
N THR A 140 6.70 -6.28 10.11
CA THR A 140 7.68 -6.08 9.03
C THR A 140 8.19 -4.65 8.95
N GLY A 141 7.37 -3.65 9.32
CA GLY A 141 7.57 -2.27 8.94
C GLY A 141 6.94 -1.95 7.57
N PRO A 142 7.42 -0.88 6.90
CA PRO A 142 6.88 -0.42 5.62
C PRO A 142 7.00 -1.48 4.52
N LEU A 143 5.91 -1.70 3.78
CA LEU A 143 5.89 -2.59 2.62
C LEU A 143 5.56 -1.82 1.34
N ALA A 144 6.32 -2.08 0.29
CA ALA A 144 5.95 -1.70 -1.07
C ALA A 144 4.72 -2.48 -1.50
N VAL A 145 3.78 -1.81 -2.14
CA VAL A 145 2.49 -2.39 -2.50
C VAL A 145 2.06 -1.99 -3.90
N ALA A 146 1.43 -2.92 -4.58
CA ALA A 146 0.71 -2.66 -5.82
C ALA A 146 -0.48 -3.61 -5.97
N SER A 147 -1.52 -3.21 -6.72
CA SER A 147 -2.68 -4.06 -7.01
C SER A 147 -2.25 -5.32 -7.77
N VAL A 148 -2.84 -6.48 -7.43
CA VAL A 148 -2.70 -7.73 -8.19
C VAL A 148 -3.52 -7.61 -9.47
N ALA A 149 -3.00 -6.85 -10.44
CA ALA A 149 -3.56 -6.66 -11.76
C ALA A 149 -2.47 -6.08 -12.67
N LEU A 150 -2.56 -6.26 -13.97
CA LEU A 150 -1.72 -5.54 -14.91
C LEU A 150 -2.03 -4.04 -14.84
N THR A 151 -1.04 -3.22 -15.16
CA THR A 151 -1.20 -1.77 -15.15
C THR A 151 -2.32 -1.31 -16.06
N GLY A 152 -3.29 -0.59 -15.49
CA GLY A 152 -4.49 -0.12 -16.19
C GLY A 152 -5.70 -1.06 -16.08
N GLU A 153 -5.55 -2.25 -15.51
CA GLU A 153 -6.65 -3.16 -15.25
C GLU A 153 -7.28 -2.96 -13.87
N SER A 154 -8.50 -3.47 -13.72
CA SER A 154 -9.23 -3.45 -12.45
C SER A 154 -8.59 -4.38 -11.43
N ALA A 155 -8.67 -4.01 -10.15
CA ALA A 155 -8.19 -4.85 -9.06
C ALA A 155 -8.88 -6.22 -9.04
N ILE A 156 -8.11 -7.28 -8.79
CA ILE A 156 -8.63 -8.63 -8.64
C ILE A 156 -9.31 -8.76 -7.28
N LEU A 157 -10.58 -9.16 -7.30
CA LEU A 157 -11.40 -9.41 -6.11
C LEU A 157 -11.50 -10.90 -5.77
N ASP A 158 -11.18 -11.78 -6.71
CA ASP A 158 -11.23 -13.23 -6.56
C ASP A 158 -9.96 -13.84 -7.16
N LEU A 159 -9.17 -14.48 -6.32
CA LEU A 159 -7.90 -15.10 -6.74
C LEU A 159 -8.07 -16.28 -7.70
N LYS A 160 -9.29 -16.80 -7.90
CA LYS A 160 -9.58 -17.77 -8.98
C LYS A 160 -9.41 -17.16 -10.37
N LYS A 161 -9.46 -15.83 -10.48
CA LYS A 161 -9.24 -15.07 -11.72
C LYS A 161 -7.79 -14.67 -11.93
N LEU A 162 -6.91 -15.05 -11.01
CA LEU A 162 -5.50 -14.72 -11.07
C LEU A 162 -4.83 -15.45 -12.22
N SER A 163 -4.25 -14.68 -13.15
CA SER A 163 -3.53 -15.20 -14.33
C SER A 163 -2.07 -14.74 -14.28
N ILE A 164 -1.33 -15.22 -13.30
CA ILE A 164 0.11 -14.96 -13.15
C ILE A 164 0.88 -16.27 -13.01
N TYR A 165 2.19 -16.23 -13.25
CA TYR A 165 3.07 -17.34 -12.90
C TYR A 165 3.26 -17.34 -11.38
N GLU A 166 2.57 -18.26 -10.69
CA GLU A 166 2.66 -18.39 -9.23
C GLU A 166 4.09 -18.72 -8.74
N SER A 167 5.01 -19.10 -9.66
CA SER A 167 6.43 -19.32 -9.32
C SER A 167 7.15 -18.05 -8.83
N ASP A 168 6.61 -16.88 -9.16
CA ASP A 168 7.23 -15.59 -8.82
C ASP A 168 6.66 -14.99 -7.52
N ILE A 169 5.80 -15.76 -6.84
CA ILE A 169 5.14 -15.40 -5.58
C ILE A 169 5.54 -16.43 -4.51
N GLY A 170 6.01 -15.96 -3.37
CA GLY A 170 6.37 -16.82 -2.24
C GLY A 170 5.15 -17.47 -1.60
N VAL A 171 4.16 -16.70 -1.22
CA VAL A 171 2.91 -17.18 -0.60
C VAL A 171 1.72 -16.30 -0.97
N ILE A 172 0.55 -16.92 -1.07
CA ILE A 172 -0.73 -16.28 -1.35
C ILE A 172 -1.65 -16.47 -0.15
N PHE A 173 -2.11 -15.37 0.45
CA PHE A 173 -3.11 -15.38 1.52
C PHE A 173 -4.48 -15.09 0.94
N ASP A 174 -5.34 -16.10 0.96
CA ASP A 174 -6.64 -16.09 0.30
C ASP A 174 -7.76 -15.86 1.32
N GLU A 175 -8.44 -14.72 1.21
CA GLU A 175 -9.64 -14.35 1.98
C GLU A 175 -10.93 -14.59 1.17
N GLY A 176 -10.87 -15.31 0.05
CA GLY A 176 -12.00 -15.57 -0.83
C GLY A 176 -12.37 -14.39 -1.72
N GLN A 177 -13.66 -14.31 -2.07
CA GLN A 177 -14.20 -13.21 -2.87
C GLN A 177 -14.30 -11.94 -2.02
N LEU A 178 -13.58 -10.89 -2.44
CA LEU A 178 -13.63 -9.59 -1.79
C LEU A 178 -14.80 -8.75 -2.29
N GLU A 179 -15.30 -7.85 -1.44
CA GLU A 179 -16.30 -6.87 -1.84
C GLU A 179 -15.66 -5.78 -2.72
N SER A 180 -16.39 -5.40 -3.78
CA SER A 180 -16.01 -4.25 -4.59
C SER A 180 -16.23 -2.95 -3.84
N GLY A 181 -15.40 -1.95 -4.07
CA GLY A 181 -15.53 -0.64 -3.46
C GLY A 181 -14.80 0.43 -4.25
N GLN A 182 -14.85 1.65 -3.72
CA GLN A 182 -14.17 2.79 -4.33
C GLN A 182 -12.65 2.66 -4.18
N LEU A 183 -11.92 3.26 -5.10
CA LEU A 183 -10.48 3.45 -4.96
C LEU A 183 -10.18 4.37 -3.77
N SER A 184 -8.96 4.30 -3.25
CA SER A 184 -8.51 5.29 -2.27
C SER A 184 -8.54 6.70 -2.86
N THR A 185 -8.95 7.68 -2.08
CA THR A 185 -8.72 9.09 -2.40
C THR A 185 -7.23 9.36 -2.27
N TRP A 186 -6.66 10.08 -3.24
CA TRP A 186 -5.24 10.36 -3.30
C TRP A 186 -4.99 11.87 -3.24
N ILE A 187 -4.21 12.31 -2.25
CA ILE A 187 -3.80 13.71 -2.08
C ILE A 187 -2.28 13.85 -2.12
N ASP A 188 -1.79 15.02 -2.50
CA ASP A 188 -0.36 15.39 -2.44
C ASP A 188 -0.15 16.43 -1.34
N LEU A 189 0.68 16.09 -0.35
CA LEU A 189 1.15 16.96 0.74
C LEU A 189 2.63 17.33 0.57
N SER A 190 3.25 17.02 -0.56
CA SER A 190 4.68 17.26 -0.76
C SER A 190 5.03 18.71 -1.07
N GLU A 191 4.04 19.52 -1.42
CA GLU A 191 4.20 20.94 -1.71
C GLU A 191 3.53 21.80 -0.62
N ASN A 192 3.58 23.12 -0.78
CA ASN A 192 2.99 24.04 0.20
C ASN A 192 1.45 23.98 0.21
N GLU A 193 0.85 23.65 -0.93
CA GLU A 193 -0.60 23.51 -1.08
C GLU A 193 -0.98 22.03 -1.09
N ILE A 194 -2.03 21.70 -0.36
CA ILE A 194 -2.59 20.35 -0.35
C ILE A 194 -3.46 20.19 -1.59
N THR A 195 -3.11 19.23 -2.45
CA THR A 195 -3.80 19.01 -3.73
C THR A 195 -4.43 17.63 -3.79
N VAL A 196 -5.68 17.55 -4.23
CA VAL A 196 -6.34 16.25 -4.50
C VAL A 196 -5.92 15.77 -5.89
N ILE A 197 -5.24 14.63 -5.97
CA ILE A 197 -4.84 14.00 -7.23
C ILE A 197 -5.96 13.14 -7.80
N ARG A 198 -6.70 12.45 -6.93
CA ARG A 198 -7.84 11.60 -7.31
C ARG A 198 -8.85 11.56 -6.18
N VAL A 199 -10.11 11.84 -6.50
CA VAL A 199 -11.23 11.58 -5.58
C VAL A 199 -11.60 10.09 -5.68
N GLY A 200 -11.70 9.43 -4.56
CA GLY A 200 -12.14 8.04 -4.40
C GLY A 200 -13.20 7.94 -3.31
N ASP A 201 -13.01 7.03 -2.36
CA ASP A 201 -13.94 6.77 -1.26
C ASP A 201 -14.19 8.00 -0.37
N ILE A 202 -13.15 8.78 -0.12
CA ILE A 202 -13.26 10.02 0.65
C ILE A 202 -13.57 11.17 -0.31
N SER A 203 -14.73 11.81 -0.13
CA SER A 203 -15.19 12.90 -0.97
C SER A 203 -14.39 14.20 -0.73
N LEU A 204 -14.43 15.11 -1.71
CA LEU A 204 -13.83 16.44 -1.58
C LEU A 204 -14.45 17.25 -0.43
N GLU A 205 -15.74 17.07 -0.18
CA GLU A 205 -16.45 17.71 0.93
C GLU A 205 -15.91 17.23 2.28
N GLN A 206 -15.72 15.93 2.45
CA GLN A 206 -15.11 15.36 3.66
C GLN A 206 -13.69 15.88 3.88
N LEU A 207 -12.87 15.95 2.83
CA LEU A 207 -11.52 16.51 2.93
C LEU A 207 -11.56 17.99 3.35
N ARG A 208 -12.45 18.80 2.74
CA ARG A 208 -12.60 20.24 3.03
C ARG A 208 -13.19 20.51 4.42
N SER A 209 -13.89 19.57 5.01
CA SER A 209 -14.33 19.70 6.41
C SER A 209 -13.16 19.70 7.40
N ILE A 210 -12.01 19.12 7.02
CA ILE A 210 -10.79 19.11 7.84
C ILE A 210 -9.82 20.23 7.40
N VAL A 211 -9.63 20.40 6.07
CA VAL A 211 -8.77 21.45 5.49
C VAL A 211 -9.55 22.19 4.43
N PRO A 212 -10.16 23.34 4.75
CA PRO A 212 -11.01 24.09 3.83
C PRO A 212 -10.30 24.58 2.56
N THR A 213 -8.98 24.75 2.62
CA THR A 213 -8.15 25.31 1.53
C THR A 213 -7.67 24.26 0.53
N ILE A 214 -8.05 22.97 0.70
CA ILE A 214 -7.60 21.90 -0.18
C ILE A 214 -8.01 22.17 -1.64
N SER A 215 -7.04 22.13 -2.54
CA SER A 215 -7.23 22.41 -3.96
C SER A 215 -7.47 21.12 -4.76
N THR A 216 -8.15 21.26 -5.89
CA THR A 216 -8.22 20.24 -6.93
C THR A 216 -7.36 20.67 -8.10
N PRO A 217 -6.72 19.76 -8.85
CA PRO A 217 -6.08 20.12 -10.10
C PRO A 217 -7.11 20.84 -11.00
N ASN A 218 -6.72 21.93 -11.63
CA ASN A 218 -7.53 22.49 -12.73
C ASN A 218 -7.65 21.40 -13.80
N LEU A 219 -8.87 20.92 -14.03
CA LEU A 219 -9.23 20.03 -15.13
C LEU A 219 -9.06 20.74 -16.47
#